data_c7ca809e665640106197f088115bc7dc
#
_entry.id   c7ca809e665640106197f088115bc7dc
#
_cell.length_a   1.000
_cell.length_b   1.000
_cell.length_c   1.000
_cell.angle_alpha   90.00
_cell.angle_beta   90.00
_cell.angle_gamma   90.00
#
_symmetry.space_group_name_H-M   'P 1'
#
loop_
_entity.id
_entity.type
_entity.pdbx_description
1 polymer ?
#
loop_
_entity_poly.entity_id
_entity_poly.type
_entity_poly.pdbx_seq_one_letter_code
_entity_poly.pdbx_strand_id
1 'polypeptide(L)'
;MSFETIKKQEQEYILHSYGRVDVALSHGKNAEAWDVEGKHYYDFTSGIGVNALGYCDEGWVKAVTEQAGKIQHMSNYYYCDKNTQLAELLAKNSGLCRSFFCNSGAEANECAIKIARKYGEKKHAYKIVTLENSFHGRTLTTLAATGQDGFHRLFTPLTEGFVYAKGNDVEDLKAKLSDPEVCAVLLESVQGEGGVVPMEEDYLKAVRALCTERDVLMMLDEVQTGIGRTGYFFSYQRAGILPDVVTAAKGLGGGLPIGVCIAGEKVKDSFAPGMNGSTFGANPVVCAGAVEVVSRVSKPEFLKEVQEKGEYFKERLLKMPNVEFVRGRGMMIGVKVKDKDAHDVLNACAKAGLLILTAKDLVRFLPPLTITKEEIDAGLAIFAEQIK
;
A
#
# COMPACT_ATOMS: atom_id res chain seq x y z
N MET A 1 -26.98 16.72 4.07
CA MET A 1 -27.30 15.74 5.14
C MET A 1 -26.41 16.09 6.31
N SER A 2 -26.93 16.14 7.55
CA SER A 2 -26.11 16.46 8.74
C SER A 2 -25.22 15.26 9.13
N PHE A 3 -24.14 15.52 9.87
CA PHE A 3 -23.27 14.49 10.41
C PHE A 3 -24.04 13.43 11.21
N GLU A 4 -24.94 13.85 12.11
CA GLU A 4 -25.73 12.95 12.93
C GLU A 4 -26.65 12.02 12.10
N THR A 5 -27.20 12.53 11.00
CA THR A 5 -28.01 11.70 10.09
C THR A 5 -27.17 10.64 9.40
N ILE A 6 -25.97 11.01 8.90
CA ILE A 6 -25.03 10.10 8.26
C ILE A 6 -24.57 9.02 9.25
N LYS A 7 -24.18 9.44 10.47
CA LYS A 7 -23.75 8.53 11.55
C LYS A 7 -24.84 7.51 11.91
N LYS A 8 -26.09 7.97 12.04
CA LYS A 8 -27.22 7.08 12.33
C LYS A 8 -27.47 6.07 11.20
N GLN A 9 -27.45 6.52 9.94
CA GLN A 9 -27.62 5.62 8.79
C GLN A 9 -26.46 4.61 8.66
N GLU A 10 -25.23 5.04 8.93
CA GLU A 10 -24.07 4.14 8.95
C GLU A 10 -24.24 3.04 10.01
N GLN A 11 -24.63 3.42 11.22
CA GLN A 11 -24.87 2.46 12.31
C GLN A 11 -26.02 1.48 12.02
N GLU A 12 -27.01 1.91 11.26
CA GLU A 12 -28.19 1.08 10.94
C GLU A 12 -27.94 0.14 9.75
N TYR A 13 -27.19 0.57 8.72
CA TYR A 13 -27.12 -0.14 7.44
C TYR A 13 -25.75 -0.70 7.07
N ILE A 14 -24.67 -0.37 7.79
CA ILE A 14 -23.32 -0.85 7.49
C ILE A 14 -22.82 -1.76 8.61
N LEU A 15 -22.19 -2.90 8.26
CA LEU A 15 -21.58 -3.79 9.24
C LEU A 15 -20.51 -3.04 10.05
N HIS A 16 -20.54 -3.20 11.37
CA HIS A 16 -19.66 -2.50 12.31
C HIS A 16 -18.22 -3.06 12.30
N SER A 17 -17.57 -3.02 11.14
CA SER A 17 -16.19 -3.51 10.93
C SER A 17 -15.13 -2.47 11.23
N TYR A 18 -15.51 -1.19 11.36
CA TYR A 18 -14.58 -0.07 11.48
C TYR A 18 -14.90 0.80 12.71
N GLY A 19 -13.86 1.15 13.48
CA GLY A 19 -13.92 2.27 14.43
C GLY A 19 -13.73 3.59 13.66
N ARG A 20 -14.83 4.35 13.48
CA ARG A 20 -14.77 5.60 12.72
C ARG A 20 -14.42 6.78 13.62
N VAL A 21 -13.66 7.71 13.07
CA VAL A 21 -13.51 9.06 13.65
C VAL A 21 -14.79 9.86 13.35
N ASP A 22 -15.23 10.68 14.28
CA ASP A 22 -16.45 11.50 14.16
C ASP A 22 -16.25 12.67 13.18
N VAL A 23 -16.08 12.34 11.89
CA VAL A 23 -15.91 13.26 10.77
C VAL A 23 -16.63 12.69 9.54
N ALA A 24 -17.48 13.49 8.89
CA ALA A 24 -18.14 13.13 7.63
C ALA A 24 -17.65 14.04 6.50
N LEU A 25 -16.57 13.63 5.82
CA LEU A 25 -16.01 14.40 4.70
C LEU A 25 -16.99 14.47 3.54
N SER A 26 -17.06 15.63 2.88
CA SER A 26 -17.95 15.89 1.75
C SER A 26 -17.21 16.19 0.44
N HIS A 27 -16.13 16.94 0.49
CA HIS A 27 -15.31 17.29 -0.67
C HIS A 27 -13.87 17.59 -0.26
N GLY A 28 -12.96 17.63 -1.24
CA GLY A 28 -11.56 17.91 -1.00
C GLY A 28 -10.84 18.44 -2.22
N LYS A 29 -9.65 19.00 -2.00
CA LYS A 29 -8.71 19.43 -3.04
C LYS A 29 -7.28 19.22 -2.53
N ASN A 30 -6.47 18.48 -3.29
CA ASN A 30 -5.10 18.09 -2.91
C ASN A 30 -5.05 17.46 -1.50
N ALA A 31 -4.37 18.05 -0.53
CA ALA A 31 -4.28 17.58 0.85
C ALA A 31 -5.32 18.23 1.79
N GLU A 32 -6.28 18.98 1.27
CA GLU A 32 -7.31 19.63 2.04
C GLU A 32 -8.67 18.97 1.86
N ALA A 33 -9.48 18.91 2.92
CA ALA A 33 -10.83 18.37 2.89
C ALA A 33 -11.78 19.17 3.76
N TRP A 34 -13.07 19.10 3.45
CA TRP A 34 -14.13 19.72 4.23
C TRP A 34 -15.19 18.69 4.58
N ASP A 35 -15.72 18.77 5.78
CA ASP A 35 -16.83 17.93 6.19
C ASP A 35 -18.19 18.50 5.73
N VAL A 36 -19.26 17.78 6.03
CA VAL A 36 -20.64 18.16 5.67
C VAL A 36 -21.14 19.39 6.41
N GLU A 37 -20.45 19.85 7.43
CA GLU A 37 -20.76 21.05 8.23
C GLU A 37 -19.87 22.23 7.84
N GLY A 38 -18.94 22.02 6.87
CA GLY A 38 -18.06 23.05 6.32
C GLY A 38 -16.77 23.25 7.10
N LYS A 39 -16.46 22.39 8.07
CA LYS A 39 -15.19 22.43 8.80
C LYS A 39 -14.06 21.95 7.88
N HIS A 40 -12.95 22.69 7.89
CA HIS A 40 -11.75 22.41 7.12
C HIS A 40 -10.81 21.43 7.86
N TYR A 41 -10.14 20.58 7.07
CA TYR A 41 -9.13 19.61 7.53
C TYR A 41 -7.94 19.57 6.58
N TYR A 42 -6.73 19.41 7.11
CA TYR A 42 -5.60 18.87 6.38
C TYR A 42 -5.63 17.33 6.45
N ASP A 43 -5.59 16.67 5.29
CA ASP A 43 -5.60 15.20 5.22
C ASP A 43 -4.19 14.66 5.03
N PHE A 44 -3.60 14.17 6.11
CA PHE A 44 -2.32 13.46 6.10
C PHE A 44 -2.50 11.94 6.08
N THR A 45 -3.67 11.47 5.62
CA THR A 45 -3.99 10.04 5.46
C THR A 45 -4.03 9.61 4.00
N SER A 46 -4.48 10.50 3.11
CA SER A 46 -4.82 10.23 1.71
C SER A 46 -5.61 8.93 1.50
N GLY A 47 -6.54 8.62 2.44
CA GLY A 47 -7.31 7.38 2.40
C GLY A 47 -6.45 6.12 2.57
N ILE A 48 -5.47 6.17 3.47
CA ILE A 48 -4.45 5.14 3.72
C ILE A 48 -3.49 5.00 2.51
N GLY A 49 -3.00 6.15 2.00
CA GLY A 49 -2.03 6.18 0.90
C GLY A 49 -2.63 5.89 -0.48
N VAL A 50 -3.95 6.05 -0.64
CA VAL A 50 -4.68 5.77 -1.89
C VAL A 50 -4.70 6.96 -2.83
N ASN A 51 -5.01 8.16 -2.34
CA ASN A 51 -5.08 9.38 -3.13
C ASN A 51 -3.67 9.94 -3.39
N ALA A 52 -2.89 9.24 -4.24
CA ALA A 52 -1.49 9.60 -4.49
C ALA A 52 -1.33 11.03 -5.05
N LEU A 53 -2.26 11.46 -5.91
CA LEU A 53 -2.29 12.80 -6.51
C LEU A 53 -3.16 13.81 -5.72
N GLY A 54 -3.61 13.45 -4.52
CA GLY A 54 -4.51 14.27 -3.73
C GLY A 54 -5.98 14.17 -4.18
N TYR A 55 -6.84 14.90 -3.47
CA TYR A 55 -8.27 14.96 -3.82
C TYR A 55 -8.49 15.76 -5.11
N CYS A 56 -9.35 15.24 -5.96
CA CYS A 56 -9.89 15.93 -7.15
C CYS A 56 -8.81 16.50 -8.07
N ASP A 57 -7.70 15.76 -8.28
CA ASP A 57 -6.68 16.13 -9.26
C ASP A 57 -7.31 16.25 -10.65
N GLU A 58 -7.09 17.38 -11.32
CA GLU A 58 -7.75 17.73 -12.58
C GLU A 58 -7.44 16.74 -13.72
N GLY A 59 -6.18 16.28 -13.83
CA GLY A 59 -5.76 15.33 -14.85
C GLY A 59 -6.41 13.97 -14.64
N TRP A 60 -6.42 13.50 -13.39
CA TRP A 60 -7.05 12.24 -13.00
C TRP A 60 -8.58 12.29 -13.21
N VAL A 61 -9.26 13.34 -12.75
CA VAL A 61 -10.71 13.53 -12.94
C VAL A 61 -11.05 13.53 -14.42
N LYS A 62 -10.29 14.26 -15.26
CA LYS A 62 -10.47 14.29 -16.70
C LYS A 62 -10.34 12.91 -17.32
N ALA A 63 -9.26 12.17 -17.03
CA ALA A 63 -9.01 10.84 -17.58
C ALA A 63 -10.15 9.85 -17.25
N VAL A 64 -10.60 9.84 -16.00
CA VAL A 64 -11.70 8.99 -15.52
C VAL A 64 -13.02 9.36 -16.19
N THR A 65 -13.36 10.64 -16.22
CA THR A 65 -14.63 11.14 -16.80
C THR A 65 -14.70 10.87 -18.30
N GLU A 66 -13.62 11.16 -19.05
CA GLU A 66 -13.58 10.87 -20.50
C GLU A 66 -13.73 9.39 -20.78
N GLN A 67 -13.09 8.52 -20.01
CA GLN A 67 -13.22 7.07 -20.21
C GLN A 67 -14.60 6.55 -19.80
N ALA A 68 -15.18 7.06 -18.72
CA ALA A 68 -16.55 6.71 -18.31
C ALA A 68 -17.60 7.09 -19.36
N GLY A 69 -17.37 8.17 -20.11
CA GLY A 69 -18.20 8.59 -21.24
C GLY A 69 -18.04 7.74 -22.51
N LYS A 70 -17.04 6.83 -22.56
CA LYS A 70 -16.81 5.94 -23.73
C LYS A 70 -17.32 4.53 -23.47
N ILE A 71 -16.70 3.84 -22.52
CA ILE A 71 -17.07 2.48 -22.12
C ILE A 71 -16.55 2.22 -20.69
N GLN A 72 -17.44 1.76 -19.80
CA GLN A 72 -17.15 1.54 -18.40
C GLN A 72 -16.54 0.17 -18.12
N HIS A 73 -17.06 -0.86 -18.79
CA HIS A 73 -16.67 -2.25 -18.58
C HIS A 73 -16.90 -3.07 -19.85
N MET A 74 -16.00 -4.01 -20.14
CA MET A 74 -16.11 -4.87 -21.32
C MET A 74 -15.72 -6.32 -21.07
N SER A 75 -15.40 -6.70 -19.81
CA SER A 75 -14.82 -8.00 -19.46
C SER A 75 -13.39 -8.19 -20.01
N ASN A 76 -12.68 -9.19 -19.50
CA ASN A 76 -11.36 -9.59 -19.99
C ASN A 76 -11.44 -10.55 -21.21
N TYR A 77 -12.62 -10.76 -21.76
CA TYR A 77 -12.77 -11.47 -23.04
C TYR A 77 -12.44 -10.61 -24.26
N TYR A 78 -12.37 -9.29 -24.10
CA TYR A 78 -12.08 -8.36 -25.19
C TYR A 78 -10.82 -7.55 -24.87
N TYR A 79 -10.11 -7.12 -25.91
CA TYR A 79 -8.93 -6.27 -25.78
C TYR A 79 -9.33 -4.85 -25.39
N CYS A 80 -8.50 -4.21 -24.55
CA CYS A 80 -8.69 -2.84 -24.07
C CYS A 80 -7.37 -2.07 -24.19
N ASP A 81 -7.42 -0.87 -24.76
CA ASP A 81 -6.25 0.01 -24.91
C ASP A 81 -5.71 0.50 -23.56
N LYS A 82 -6.61 0.78 -22.60
CA LYS A 82 -6.19 1.35 -21.30
C LYS A 82 -5.45 0.35 -20.42
N ASN A 83 -5.89 -0.90 -20.41
CA ASN A 83 -5.19 -1.91 -19.60
C ASN A 83 -3.84 -2.29 -20.20
N THR A 84 -3.72 -2.37 -21.53
CA THR A 84 -2.44 -2.62 -22.18
C THR A 84 -1.46 -1.47 -22.00
N GLN A 85 -1.93 -0.22 -22.10
CA GLN A 85 -1.13 0.97 -21.81
C GLN A 85 -0.61 0.96 -20.36
N LEU A 86 -1.49 0.64 -19.39
CA LEU A 86 -1.10 0.56 -17.99
C LEU A 86 -0.09 -0.57 -17.75
N ALA A 87 -0.30 -1.76 -18.34
CA ALA A 87 0.62 -2.90 -18.23
C ALA A 87 2.01 -2.55 -18.78
N GLU A 88 2.09 -1.86 -19.93
CA GLU A 88 3.35 -1.40 -20.52
C GLU A 88 4.08 -0.41 -19.60
N LEU A 89 3.36 0.58 -19.03
CA LEU A 89 3.93 1.54 -18.09
C LEU A 89 4.47 0.85 -16.82
N LEU A 90 3.72 -0.11 -16.29
CA LEU A 90 4.13 -0.86 -15.10
C LEU A 90 5.37 -1.73 -15.41
N ALA A 91 5.42 -2.42 -16.54
CA ALA A 91 6.56 -3.21 -16.94
C ALA A 91 7.83 -2.34 -17.10
N LYS A 92 7.74 -1.19 -17.77
CA LYS A 92 8.85 -0.25 -17.94
C LYS A 92 9.40 0.29 -16.62
N ASN A 93 8.52 0.55 -15.65
CA ASN A 93 8.92 1.15 -14.38
C ASN A 93 9.28 0.12 -13.30
N SER A 94 8.88 -1.15 -13.43
CA SER A 94 9.21 -2.21 -12.48
C SER A 94 10.44 -3.03 -12.88
N GLY A 95 10.76 -3.11 -14.17
CA GLY A 95 11.72 -4.09 -14.71
C GLY A 95 11.18 -5.52 -14.75
N LEU A 96 9.87 -5.72 -14.52
CA LEU A 96 9.16 -6.99 -14.61
C LEU A 96 8.40 -7.11 -15.95
N CYS A 97 7.71 -8.24 -16.19
CA CYS A 97 7.27 -8.58 -17.54
C CYS A 97 5.77 -8.49 -17.76
N ARG A 98 4.95 -9.13 -16.95
CA ARG A 98 3.52 -9.30 -17.20
C ARG A 98 2.67 -9.00 -15.98
N SER A 99 1.54 -8.32 -16.20
CA SER A 99 0.61 -7.89 -15.17
C SER A 99 -0.68 -8.70 -15.20
N PHE A 100 -1.15 -9.13 -14.02
CA PHE A 100 -2.52 -9.54 -13.79
C PHE A 100 -3.22 -8.45 -12.97
N PHE A 101 -4.30 -7.89 -13.50
CA PHE A 101 -5.07 -6.86 -12.83
C PHE A 101 -6.26 -7.43 -12.05
N CYS A 102 -6.51 -6.87 -10.87
CA CYS A 102 -7.61 -7.18 -9.96
C CYS A 102 -8.12 -5.88 -9.29
N ASN A 103 -8.82 -5.95 -8.17
CA ASN A 103 -9.53 -4.79 -7.61
C ASN A 103 -8.96 -4.32 -6.27
N SER A 104 -8.06 -5.07 -5.67
CA SER A 104 -7.52 -4.79 -4.34
C SER A 104 -6.12 -5.36 -4.16
N GLY A 105 -5.41 -4.86 -3.13
CA GLY A 105 -4.11 -5.43 -2.73
C GLY A 105 -4.22 -6.87 -2.25
N ALA A 106 -5.32 -7.24 -1.57
CA ALA A 106 -5.56 -8.62 -1.15
C ALA A 106 -5.67 -9.56 -2.36
N GLU A 107 -6.44 -9.20 -3.39
CA GLU A 107 -6.54 -10.01 -4.62
C GLU A 107 -5.21 -10.08 -5.37
N ALA A 108 -4.42 -9.01 -5.38
CA ALA A 108 -3.07 -9.01 -5.95
C ALA A 108 -2.14 -9.99 -5.22
N ASN A 109 -2.19 -10.02 -3.89
CA ASN A 109 -1.44 -10.95 -3.06
C ASN A 109 -1.95 -12.39 -3.22
N GLU A 110 -3.26 -12.63 -3.34
CA GLU A 110 -3.82 -13.94 -3.70
C GLU A 110 -3.25 -14.46 -5.03
N CYS A 111 -3.11 -13.58 -6.03
CA CYS A 111 -2.49 -13.91 -7.30
C CYS A 111 -1.00 -14.27 -7.12
N ALA A 112 -0.24 -13.50 -6.34
CA ALA A 112 1.17 -13.79 -6.04
C ALA A 112 1.35 -15.14 -5.31
N ILE A 113 0.49 -15.43 -4.34
CA ILE A 113 0.45 -16.70 -3.61
C ILE A 113 0.17 -17.88 -4.58
N LYS A 114 -0.78 -17.72 -5.51
CA LYS A 114 -1.05 -18.74 -6.55
C LYS A 114 0.15 -18.95 -7.47
N ILE A 115 0.84 -17.88 -7.90
CA ILE A 115 2.08 -17.98 -8.70
C ILE A 115 3.14 -18.76 -7.92
N ALA A 116 3.34 -18.43 -6.64
CA ALA A 116 4.32 -19.11 -5.79
C ALA A 116 4.04 -20.62 -5.65
N ARG A 117 2.80 -20.99 -5.35
CA ARG A 117 2.40 -22.39 -5.24
C ARG A 117 2.50 -23.14 -6.57
N LYS A 118 2.17 -22.48 -7.69
CA LYS A 118 2.34 -23.04 -9.03
C LYS A 118 3.81 -23.24 -9.38
N TYR A 119 4.68 -22.31 -9.00
CA TYR A 119 6.12 -22.43 -9.17
C TYR A 119 6.71 -23.59 -8.36
N GLY A 120 6.25 -23.77 -7.12
CA GLY A 120 6.69 -24.84 -6.23
C GLY A 120 6.12 -26.23 -6.55
N GLU A 121 5.10 -26.34 -7.40
CA GLU A 121 4.35 -27.59 -7.67
C GLU A 121 5.28 -28.77 -8.04
N LYS A 122 6.23 -28.54 -8.93
CA LYS A 122 7.18 -29.58 -9.37
C LYS A 122 8.16 -30.06 -8.28
N LYS A 123 8.32 -29.26 -7.23
CA LYS A 123 9.17 -29.51 -6.06
C LYS A 123 8.37 -30.00 -4.86
N HIS A 124 7.05 -30.13 -4.98
CA HIS A 124 6.12 -30.35 -3.87
C HIS A 124 6.24 -29.28 -2.77
N ALA A 125 6.65 -28.05 -3.14
CA ALA A 125 6.81 -26.92 -2.26
C ALA A 125 5.60 -26.00 -2.39
N TYR A 126 5.01 -25.58 -1.26
CA TYR A 126 3.80 -24.76 -1.22
C TYR A 126 3.81 -23.73 -0.09
N LYS A 127 4.79 -23.84 0.81
CA LYS A 127 4.94 -22.94 1.93
C LYS A 127 5.52 -21.60 1.48
N ILE A 128 5.03 -20.54 2.07
CA ILE A 128 5.50 -19.16 1.83
C ILE A 128 5.96 -18.58 3.16
N VAL A 129 7.20 -18.08 3.19
CA VAL A 129 7.69 -17.33 4.33
C VAL A 129 7.19 -15.90 4.21
N THR A 130 6.54 -15.39 5.27
CA THR A 130 6.17 -13.99 5.44
C THR A 130 6.87 -13.42 6.68
N LEU A 131 6.75 -12.13 6.95
CA LEU A 131 7.39 -11.55 8.11
C LEU A 131 6.42 -11.37 9.28
N GLU A 132 6.91 -11.55 10.51
CA GLU A 132 6.20 -11.10 11.72
C GLU A 132 5.84 -9.62 11.59
N ASN A 133 4.66 -9.25 12.08
CA ASN A 133 4.09 -7.90 11.97
C ASN A 133 3.76 -7.42 10.54
N SER A 134 3.84 -8.27 9.52
CA SER A 134 3.41 -7.93 8.16
C SER A 134 1.90 -7.77 8.04
N PHE A 135 1.46 -7.16 6.94
CA PHE A 135 0.05 -7.06 6.58
C PHE A 135 -0.13 -7.26 5.07
N HIS A 136 -0.83 -8.33 4.67
CA HIS A 136 -0.98 -8.70 3.25
C HIS A 136 -2.44 -8.72 2.76
N GLY A 137 -3.42 -8.48 3.65
CA GLY A 137 -4.83 -8.37 3.28
C GLY A 137 -5.81 -9.02 4.27
N ARG A 138 -7.08 -9.06 3.87
CA ARG A 138 -8.21 -9.52 4.72
C ARG A 138 -8.98 -10.70 4.13
N THR A 139 -8.60 -11.26 2.98
CA THR A 139 -9.09 -12.55 2.53
C THR A 139 -8.53 -13.67 3.41
N LEU A 140 -9.16 -14.84 3.48
CA LEU A 140 -8.70 -15.90 4.38
C LEU A 140 -7.24 -16.29 4.15
N THR A 141 -6.79 -16.32 2.88
CA THR A 141 -5.40 -16.68 2.54
C THR A 141 -4.44 -15.52 2.85
N THR A 142 -4.76 -14.28 2.47
CA THR A 142 -3.89 -13.13 2.80
C THR A 142 -3.91 -12.79 4.28
N LEU A 143 -4.99 -13.14 5.00
CA LEU A 143 -5.05 -13.06 6.44
C LEU A 143 -4.10 -14.06 7.09
N ALA A 144 -4.06 -15.30 6.58
CA ALA A 144 -3.08 -16.30 7.00
C ALA A 144 -1.63 -15.88 6.67
N ALA A 145 -1.40 -15.17 5.55
CA ALA A 145 -0.09 -14.61 5.21
C ALA A 145 0.34 -13.45 6.11
N THR A 146 -0.61 -12.73 6.73
CA THR A 146 -0.36 -11.59 7.61
C THR A 146 0.23 -12.05 8.94
N GLY A 147 1.46 -11.64 9.25
CA GLY A 147 2.22 -12.09 10.43
C GLY A 147 1.81 -11.41 11.75
N GLN A 148 0.52 -11.35 12.05
CA GLN A 148 -0.02 -10.70 13.24
C GLN A 148 -1.06 -11.59 13.94
N ASP A 149 -0.71 -12.18 15.07
CA ASP A 149 -1.53 -13.14 15.83
C ASP A 149 -2.93 -12.64 16.17
N GLY A 150 -3.09 -11.33 16.36
CA GLY A 150 -4.39 -10.72 16.68
C GLY A 150 -5.44 -10.98 15.60
N PHE A 151 -5.02 -11.08 14.33
CA PHE A 151 -5.93 -11.40 13.23
C PHE A 151 -6.17 -12.90 13.08
N HIS A 152 -5.21 -13.74 13.41
CA HIS A 152 -5.30 -15.20 13.22
C HIS A 152 -6.35 -15.85 14.12
N ARG A 153 -6.68 -15.26 15.27
CA ARG A 153 -7.62 -15.83 16.25
C ARG A 153 -9.09 -15.72 15.85
N LEU A 154 -9.40 -14.92 14.82
CA LEU A 154 -10.77 -14.51 14.53
C LEU A 154 -11.49 -15.42 13.52
N PHE A 155 -10.77 -16.04 12.57
CA PHE A 155 -11.36 -16.72 11.41
C PHE A 155 -10.72 -18.09 11.14
N THR A 156 -10.64 -18.91 12.17
CA THR A 156 -10.10 -20.28 12.05
C THR A 156 -11.12 -21.25 11.42
N PRO A 157 -10.66 -22.28 10.65
CA PRO A 157 -9.27 -22.55 10.32
C PRO A 157 -8.71 -21.60 9.27
N LEU A 158 -7.45 -21.18 9.42
CA LEU A 158 -6.75 -20.36 8.43
C LEU A 158 -6.23 -21.24 7.29
N THR A 159 -5.95 -20.62 6.14
CA THR A 159 -5.27 -21.27 5.02
C THR A 159 -3.86 -21.70 5.44
N GLU A 160 -3.52 -22.96 5.26
CA GLU A 160 -2.22 -23.52 5.61
C GLU A 160 -1.10 -23.10 4.65
N GLY A 161 0.16 -23.27 5.09
CA GLY A 161 1.36 -23.07 4.28
C GLY A 161 2.03 -21.70 4.45
N PHE A 162 1.84 -21.04 5.59
CA PHE A 162 2.56 -19.81 5.92
C PHE A 162 3.50 -20.04 7.10
N VAL A 163 4.72 -19.48 7.00
CA VAL A 163 5.77 -19.54 8.02
C VAL A 163 6.25 -18.11 8.25
N TYR A 164 6.42 -17.70 9.51
CA TYR A 164 6.75 -16.32 9.84
C TYR A 164 8.22 -16.21 10.25
N ALA A 165 8.93 -15.24 9.62
CA ALA A 165 10.31 -14.89 9.94
C ALA A 165 10.37 -13.48 10.55
N LYS A 166 11.40 -13.22 11.33
CA LYS A 166 11.66 -11.88 11.87
C LYS A 166 12.18 -10.96 10.77
N GLY A 167 11.60 -9.76 10.65
CA GLY A 167 12.14 -8.72 9.77
C GLY A 167 13.54 -8.26 10.20
N ASN A 168 14.41 -7.98 9.24
CA ASN A 168 15.81 -7.58 9.44
C ASN A 168 16.69 -8.63 10.19
N ASP A 169 16.25 -9.89 10.18
CA ASP A 169 17.01 -11.02 10.75
C ASP A 169 17.31 -12.05 9.64
N VAL A 170 18.52 -11.98 9.08
CA VAL A 170 18.94 -12.86 7.97
C VAL A 170 19.06 -14.31 8.41
N GLU A 171 19.52 -14.55 9.64
CA GLU A 171 19.74 -15.92 10.15
C GLU A 171 18.40 -16.63 10.42
N ASP A 172 17.40 -15.91 10.97
CA ASP A 172 16.06 -16.47 11.13
C ASP A 172 15.43 -16.80 9.77
N LEU A 173 15.54 -15.89 8.79
CA LEU A 173 15.05 -16.15 7.43
C LEU A 173 15.75 -17.38 6.81
N LYS A 174 17.07 -17.47 6.93
CA LYS A 174 17.86 -18.60 6.42
C LYS A 174 17.43 -19.93 7.05
N ALA A 175 17.14 -19.93 8.34
CA ALA A 175 16.61 -21.11 9.04
C ALA A 175 15.23 -21.50 8.48
N LYS A 176 14.32 -20.56 8.24
CA LYS A 176 12.99 -20.84 7.63
C LYS A 176 13.12 -21.38 6.19
N LEU A 177 14.06 -20.84 5.41
CA LEU A 177 14.33 -21.29 4.05
C LEU A 177 15.04 -22.66 3.95
N SER A 178 15.43 -23.27 5.07
CA SER A 178 15.95 -24.65 5.08
C SER A 178 14.87 -25.70 4.92
N ASP A 179 13.59 -25.35 5.11
CA ASP A 179 12.46 -26.24 4.84
C ASP A 179 12.27 -26.39 3.32
N PRO A 180 12.41 -27.62 2.77
CA PRO A 180 12.31 -27.85 1.33
C PRO A 180 10.92 -27.62 0.75
N GLU A 181 9.89 -27.52 1.58
CA GLU A 181 8.53 -27.22 1.16
C GLU A 181 8.30 -25.71 0.95
N VAL A 182 9.29 -24.83 1.21
CA VAL A 182 9.20 -23.40 0.97
C VAL A 182 9.40 -23.09 -0.51
N CYS A 183 8.45 -22.38 -1.13
CA CYS A 183 8.49 -21.97 -2.53
C CYS A 183 8.70 -20.48 -2.74
N ALA A 184 8.45 -19.63 -1.72
CA ALA A 184 8.57 -18.18 -1.84
C ALA A 184 8.78 -17.48 -0.48
N VAL A 185 9.29 -16.26 -0.56
CA VAL A 185 9.24 -15.25 0.51
C VAL A 185 8.34 -14.11 0.04
N LEU A 186 7.36 -13.68 0.85
CA LEU A 186 6.50 -12.52 0.61
C LEU A 186 6.73 -11.51 1.73
N LEU A 187 7.15 -10.30 1.38
CA LEU A 187 7.45 -9.26 2.37
C LEU A 187 7.13 -7.85 1.85
N GLU A 188 6.94 -6.93 2.78
CA GLU A 188 6.88 -5.49 2.54
C GLU A 188 8.29 -4.88 2.68
N SER A 189 8.68 -3.94 1.83
CA SER A 189 9.95 -3.20 1.99
C SER A 189 9.92 -2.17 3.13
N VAL A 190 8.71 -1.74 3.52
CA VAL A 190 8.40 -1.04 4.77
C VAL A 190 7.09 -1.61 5.29
N GLN A 191 7.09 -2.24 6.46
CA GLN A 191 5.87 -2.74 7.09
C GLN A 191 4.97 -1.58 7.49
N GLY A 192 3.85 -1.39 6.78
CA GLY A 192 2.97 -0.26 7.01
C GLY A 192 2.18 -0.37 8.30
N GLU A 193 1.34 -1.39 8.39
CA GLU A 193 0.47 -1.65 9.54
C GLU A 193 1.26 -2.18 10.76
N GLY A 194 2.44 -2.75 10.51
CA GLY A 194 3.37 -3.24 11.53
C GLY A 194 4.11 -2.14 12.30
N GLY A 195 3.79 -0.85 12.07
CA GLY A 195 4.39 0.29 12.78
C GLY A 195 5.38 1.08 11.92
N VAL A 196 5.23 1.11 10.62
CA VAL A 196 6.09 1.83 9.66
C VAL A 196 7.57 1.41 9.82
N VAL A 197 7.85 0.11 9.78
CA VAL A 197 9.20 -0.46 9.99
C VAL A 197 9.90 -0.68 8.64
N PRO A 198 10.93 0.10 8.28
CA PRO A 198 11.71 -0.15 7.07
C PRO A 198 12.54 -1.44 7.21
N MET A 199 12.56 -2.22 6.12
CA MET A 199 13.57 -3.27 5.96
C MET A 199 14.89 -2.62 5.52
N GLU A 200 16.00 -3.03 6.15
CA GLU A 200 17.33 -2.56 5.80
C GLU A 200 17.70 -3.00 4.38
N GLU A 201 18.44 -2.16 3.65
CA GLU A 201 18.80 -2.47 2.26
C GLU A 201 19.64 -3.72 2.16
N ASP A 202 20.56 -3.93 3.09
CA ASP A 202 21.40 -5.12 3.12
C ASP A 202 20.60 -6.38 3.46
N TYR A 203 19.55 -6.26 4.30
CA TYR A 203 18.60 -7.35 4.53
C TYR A 203 17.87 -7.71 3.24
N LEU A 204 17.32 -6.73 2.50
CA LEU A 204 16.63 -6.97 1.23
C LEU A 204 17.55 -7.63 0.18
N LYS A 205 18.82 -7.19 0.10
CA LYS A 205 19.85 -7.83 -0.75
C LYS A 205 20.13 -9.26 -0.32
N ALA A 206 20.25 -9.52 0.98
CA ALA A 206 20.43 -10.86 1.52
C ALA A 206 19.22 -11.78 1.22
N VAL A 207 17.98 -11.27 1.39
CA VAL A 207 16.76 -11.99 0.99
C VAL A 207 16.81 -12.37 -0.49
N ARG A 208 17.17 -11.43 -1.39
CA ARG A 208 17.29 -11.73 -2.83
C ARG A 208 18.34 -12.81 -3.10
N ALA A 209 19.50 -12.73 -2.48
CA ALA A 209 20.58 -13.72 -2.63
C ALA A 209 20.15 -15.11 -2.16
N LEU A 210 19.57 -15.21 -0.96
CA LEU A 210 19.06 -16.48 -0.40
C LEU A 210 17.95 -17.08 -1.26
N CYS A 211 17.00 -16.27 -1.75
CA CYS A 211 15.95 -16.76 -2.65
C CYS A 211 16.52 -17.29 -3.96
N THR A 212 17.59 -16.67 -4.48
CA THR A 212 18.28 -17.15 -5.69
C THR A 212 19.02 -18.46 -5.42
N GLU A 213 19.77 -18.54 -4.32
CA GLU A 213 20.51 -19.74 -3.91
C GLU A 213 19.60 -20.96 -3.70
N ARG A 214 18.46 -20.75 -3.05
CA ARG A 214 17.50 -21.81 -2.68
C ARG A 214 16.48 -22.10 -3.78
N ASP A 215 16.51 -21.37 -4.89
CA ASP A 215 15.53 -21.43 -5.97
C ASP A 215 14.08 -21.31 -5.48
N VAL A 216 13.84 -20.31 -4.62
CA VAL A 216 12.52 -19.87 -4.17
C VAL A 216 12.22 -18.47 -4.73
N LEU A 217 10.96 -18.09 -4.82
CA LEU A 217 10.58 -16.77 -5.33
C LEU A 217 10.75 -15.68 -4.26
N MET A 218 11.28 -14.53 -4.65
CA MET A 218 11.18 -13.31 -3.88
C MET A 218 9.98 -12.49 -4.37
N MET A 219 8.98 -12.30 -3.51
CA MET A 219 7.77 -11.55 -3.82
C MET A 219 7.69 -10.31 -2.91
N LEU A 220 7.47 -9.14 -3.48
CA LEU A 220 7.34 -7.89 -2.73
C LEU A 220 5.92 -7.36 -2.78
N ASP A 221 5.35 -7.18 -1.59
CA ASP A 221 4.10 -6.46 -1.39
C ASP A 221 4.39 -4.96 -1.37
N GLU A 222 4.16 -4.32 -2.50
CA GLU A 222 4.30 -2.88 -2.71
C GLU A 222 2.95 -2.15 -2.68
N VAL A 223 1.93 -2.77 -2.10
CA VAL A 223 0.57 -2.20 -2.01
C VAL A 223 0.56 -0.87 -1.28
N GLN A 224 1.38 -0.71 -0.23
CA GLN A 224 1.47 0.56 0.49
C GLN A 224 2.76 1.35 0.18
N THR A 225 3.84 0.69 -0.19
CA THR A 225 5.16 1.29 -0.41
C THR A 225 5.43 1.72 -1.84
N GLY A 226 4.71 1.12 -2.80
CA GLY A 226 4.86 1.40 -4.23
C GLY A 226 4.21 2.70 -4.69
N ILE A 227 4.26 2.89 -6.00
CA ILE A 227 3.67 4.03 -6.71
C ILE A 227 4.19 5.36 -6.13
N GLY A 228 5.51 5.46 -5.96
CA GLY A 228 6.19 6.68 -5.54
C GLY A 228 6.18 6.99 -4.04
N ARG A 229 5.41 6.27 -3.22
CA ARG A 229 5.23 6.57 -1.79
C ARG A 229 6.51 6.75 -1.00
N THR A 230 7.54 5.94 -1.30
CA THR A 230 8.84 5.97 -0.63
C THR A 230 9.90 6.82 -1.33
N GLY A 231 9.51 7.55 -2.39
CA GLY A 231 10.41 8.34 -3.22
C GLY A 231 11.09 7.53 -4.34
N TYR A 232 10.70 6.28 -4.53
CA TYR A 232 11.02 5.42 -5.66
C TYR A 232 9.72 4.91 -6.25
N PHE A 233 9.65 4.61 -7.55
CA PHE A 233 8.41 4.13 -8.14
C PHE A 233 7.93 2.84 -7.45
N PHE A 234 8.84 1.87 -7.28
CA PHE A 234 8.71 0.77 -6.33
C PHE A 234 9.84 0.85 -5.30
N SER A 235 9.54 0.62 -4.03
CA SER A 235 10.47 0.81 -2.92
C SER A 235 11.71 -0.08 -2.99
N TYR A 236 11.61 -1.28 -3.57
CA TYR A 236 12.75 -2.19 -3.75
C TYR A 236 13.85 -1.64 -4.66
N GLN A 237 13.53 -0.69 -5.53
CA GLN A 237 14.52 -0.05 -6.42
C GLN A 237 15.61 0.68 -5.63
N ARG A 238 15.28 1.14 -4.43
CA ARG A 238 16.24 1.74 -3.50
C ARG A 238 17.39 0.78 -3.14
N ALA A 239 17.07 -0.50 -2.93
CA ALA A 239 18.06 -1.53 -2.60
C ALA A 239 18.80 -2.06 -3.83
N GLY A 240 18.42 -1.64 -5.06
CA GLY A 240 19.02 -2.11 -6.30
C GLY A 240 18.76 -3.60 -6.58
N ILE A 241 17.67 -4.17 -6.07
CA ILE A 241 17.29 -5.56 -6.29
C ILE A 241 16.14 -5.66 -7.29
N LEU A 242 15.96 -6.85 -7.88
CA LEU A 242 14.81 -7.17 -8.73
C LEU A 242 14.10 -8.41 -8.16
N PRO A 243 12.85 -8.29 -7.67
CA PRO A 243 12.06 -9.42 -7.20
C PRO A 243 11.51 -10.25 -8.36
N ASP A 244 11.00 -11.44 -8.05
CA ASP A 244 10.35 -12.30 -9.03
C ASP A 244 8.88 -11.92 -9.25
N VAL A 245 8.22 -11.35 -8.23
CA VAL A 245 6.84 -10.87 -8.26
C VAL A 245 6.70 -9.60 -7.43
N VAL A 246 5.89 -8.66 -7.91
CA VAL A 246 5.50 -7.45 -7.17
C VAL A 246 3.98 -7.33 -7.17
N THR A 247 3.40 -6.99 -6.04
CA THR A 247 1.99 -6.61 -5.94
C THR A 247 1.84 -5.13 -5.63
N ALA A 248 0.87 -4.47 -6.24
CA ALA A 248 0.57 -3.07 -5.97
C ALA A 248 -0.95 -2.82 -6.01
N ALA A 249 -1.38 -1.76 -5.34
CA ALA A 249 -2.77 -1.28 -5.31
C ALA A 249 -2.78 0.17 -4.80
N LYS A 250 -3.75 0.55 -3.97
CA LYS A 250 -3.82 1.86 -3.28
C LYS A 250 -3.51 3.03 -4.21
N GLY A 251 -2.32 3.63 -4.07
CA GLY A 251 -1.87 4.76 -4.87
C GLY A 251 -1.98 4.57 -6.38
N LEU A 252 -1.94 3.31 -6.86
CA LEU A 252 -2.08 2.98 -8.27
C LEU A 252 -3.40 3.52 -8.87
N GLY A 253 -4.50 3.43 -8.13
CA GLY A 253 -5.82 3.84 -8.62
C GLY A 253 -6.12 5.33 -8.43
N GLY A 254 -5.35 6.04 -7.61
CA GLY A 254 -5.61 7.46 -7.31
C GLY A 254 -6.98 7.73 -6.67
N GLY A 255 -7.62 6.71 -6.09
CA GLY A 255 -8.96 6.78 -5.49
C GLY A 255 -9.89 5.66 -5.96
N LEU A 256 -9.66 5.10 -7.15
CA LEU A 256 -10.45 3.97 -7.67
C LEU A 256 -9.83 2.61 -7.26
N PRO A 257 -10.68 1.57 -7.07
CA PRO A 257 -10.23 0.25 -6.66
C PRO A 257 -9.49 -0.47 -7.80
N ILE A 258 -8.21 -0.72 -7.63
CA ILE A 258 -7.37 -1.51 -8.52
C ILE A 258 -6.28 -2.22 -7.71
N GLY A 259 -5.96 -3.44 -8.11
CA GLY A 259 -4.77 -4.17 -7.71
C GLY A 259 -4.06 -4.73 -8.92
N VAL A 260 -2.78 -4.98 -8.80
CA VAL A 260 -1.97 -5.62 -9.83
C VAL A 260 -0.95 -6.55 -9.20
N CYS A 261 -0.80 -7.73 -9.79
CA CYS A 261 0.32 -8.65 -9.56
C CYS A 261 1.18 -8.64 -10.82
N ILE A 262 2.44 -8.27 -10.68
CA ILE A 262 3.40 -8.14 -11.79
C ILE A 262 4.40 -9.28 -11.68
N ALA A 263 4.46 -10.14 -12.69
CA ALA A 263 5.34 -11.29 -12.78
C ALA A 263 6.62 -10.96 -13.53
N GLY A 264 7.76 -11.35 -12.97
CA GLY A 264 9.08 -11.27 -13.60
C GLY A 264 9.34 -12.43 -14.56
N GLU A 265 10.50 -12.40 -15.21
CA GLU A 265 10.90 -13.35 -16.28
C GLU A 265 10.73 -14.82 -15.86
N LYS A 266 11.08 -15.15 -14.61
CA LYS A 266 11.06 -16.51 -14.07
C LYS A 266 9.65 -17.12 -14.01
N VAL A 267 8.61 -16.29 -13.86
CA VAL A 267 7.23 -16.72 -13.58
C VAL A 267 6.19 -16.07 -14.49
N LYS A 268 6.58 -15.33 -15.51
CA LYS A 268 5.65 -14.62 -16.42
C LYS A 268 4.66 -15.54 -17.15
N ASP A 269 4.97 -16.82 -17.29
CA ASP A 269 4.18 -17.84 -17.96
C ASP A 269 3.53 -18.83 -16.98
N SER A 270 3.39 -18.48 -15.69
CA SER A 270 2.84 -19.38 -14.66
C SER A 270 1.37 -19.72 -14.87
N PHE A 271 0.61 -18.88 -15.56
CA PHE A 271 -0.82 -19.10 -15.80
C PHE A 271 -1.14 -19.34 -17.28
N ALA A 272 -2.07 -20.25 -17.51
CA ALA A 272 -2.79 -20.45 -18.77
C ALA A 272 -4.23 -19.95 -18.65
N PRO A 273 -4.94 -19.73 -19.75
CA PRO A 273 -6.36 -19.36 -19.73
C PRO A 273 -7.19 -20.26 -18.81
N GLY A 274 -8.01 -19.66 -17.94
CA GLY A 274 -8.86 -20.36 -16.96
C GLY A 274 -8.23 -20.62 -15.60
N MET A 275 -6.91 -20.44 -15.41
CA MET A 275 -6.25 -20.68 -14.12
C MET A 275 -6.44 -19.56 -13.12
N ASN A 276 -6.61 -18.32 -13.57
CA ASN A 276 -6.91 -17.17 -12.75
C ASN A 276 -7.82 -16.21 -13.48
N GLY A 277 -8.55 -15.35 -12.75
CA GLY A 277 -9.47 -14.41 -13.38
C GLY A 277 -10.01 -13.35 -12.40
N SER A 278 -10.53 -12.28 -12.96
CA SER A 278 -11.22 -11.21 -12.25
C SER A 278 -12.22 -10.58 -13.20
N THR A 279 -13.50 -10.47 -12.79
CA THR A 279 -14.53 -9.85 -13.61
C THR A 279 -14.24 -8.37 -13.86
N PHE A 280 -13.91 -7.62 -12.82
CA PHE A 280 -13.68 -6.18 -12.89
C PHE A 280 -12.20 -5.79 -13.07
N GLY A 281 -11.28 -6.73 -12.91
CA GLY A 281 -9.85 -6.45 -13.06
C GLY A 281 -9.55 -5.90 -14.46
N ALA A 282 -8.70 -4.89 -14.53
CA ALA A 282 -8.39 -4.13 -15.75
C ALA A 282 -9.57 -3.35 -16.35
N ASN A 283 -10.55 -2.96 -15.54
CA ASN A 283 -11.65 -2.09 -15.96
C ASN A 283 -11.12 -0.81 -16.65
N PRO A 284 -11.66 -0.44 -17.85
CA PRO A 284 -11.11 0.70 -18.60
C PRO A 284 -11.09 2.02 -17.84
N VAL A 285 -12.14 2.31 -17.05
CA VAL A 285 -12.24 3.57 -16.28
C VAL A 285 -11.16 3.63 -15.20
N VAL A 286 -10.99 2.52 -14.47
CA VAL A 286 -9.97 2.44 -13.41
C VAL A 286 -8.57 2.50 -14.02
N CYS A 287 -8.34 1.81 -15.14
CA CYS A 287 -7.06 1.85 -15.86
C CYS A 287 -6.74 3.23 -16.41
N ALA A 288 -7.72 4.01 -16.89
CA ALA A 288 -7.50 5.37 -17.33
C ALA A 288 -7.01 6.28 -16.19
N GLY A 289 -7.62 6.18 -15.00
CA GLY A 289 -7.13 6.88 -13.80
C GLY A 289 -5.74 6.42 -13.39
N ALA A 290 -5.47 5.11 -13.42
CA ALA A 290 -4.17 4.54 -13.07
C ALA A 290 -3.06 4.94 -14.05
N VAL A 291 -3.36 5.03 -15.36
CA VAL A 291 -2.42 5.53 -16.39
C VAL A 291 -2.00 6.97 -16.06
N GLU A 292 -2.94 7.83 -15.69
CA GLU A 292 -2.63 9.21 -15.28
C GLU A 292 -1.71 9.23 -14.05
N VAL A 293 -2.03 8.45 -13.01
CA VAL A 293 -1.18 8.34 -11.82
C VAL A 293 0.23 7.87 -12.20
N VAL A 294 0.35 6.73 -12.88
CA VAL A 294 1.65 6.14 -13.21
C VAL A 294 2.48 7.05 -14.09
N SER A 295 1.87 7.67 -15.12
CA SER A 295 2.56 8.59 -16.03
C SER A 295 3.17 9.82 -15.35
N ARG A 296 2.56 10.27 -14.24
CA ARG A 296 3.08 11.41 -13.46
C ARG A 296 4.06 10.98 -12.39
N VAL A 297 3.68 9.97 -11.61
CA VAL A 297 4.47 9.54 -10.44
C VAL A 297 5.80 8.89 -10.86
N SER A 298 5.86 8.24 -12.03
CA SER A 298 7.10 7.61 -12.50
C SER A 298 8.17 8.58 -12.98
N LYS A 299 7.86 9.88 -13.10
CA LYS A 299 8.84 10.87 -13.52
C LYS A 299 9.94 11.06 -12.47
N PRO A 300 11.22 11.06 -12.86
CA PRO A 300 12.32 11.20 -11.91
C PRO A 300 12.24 12.45 -11.03
N GLU A 301 11.81 13.58 -11.62
CA GLU A 301 11.63 14.84 -10.91
C GLU A 301 10.53 14.75 -9.84
N PHE A 302 9.42 14.04 -10.11
CA PHE A 302 8.35 13.82 -9.15
C PHE A 302 8.83 12.96 -7.97
N LEU A 303 9.54 11.86 -8.26
CA LEU A 303 10.08 10.98 -7.23
C LEU A 303 11.11 11.69 -6.35
N LYS A 304 11.96 12.53 -6.94
CA LYS A 304 12.92 13.37 -6.21
C LYS A 304 12.19 14.36 -5.28
N GLU A 305 11.14 15.00 -5.76
CA GLU A 305 10.33 15.91 -4.95
C GLU A 305 9.68 15.19 -3.75
N VAL A 306 9.21 13.95 -3.95
CA VAL A 306 8.68 13.12 -2.85
C VAL A 306 9.77 12.82 -1.80
N GLN A 307 11.01 12.51 -2.23
CA GLN A 307 12.13 12.32 -1.31
C GLN A 307 12.42 13.58 -0.50
N GLU A 308 12.55 14.72 -1.18
CA GLU A 308 12.84 16.02 -0.56
C GLU A 308 11.74 16.43 0.45
N LYS A 309 10.47 16.26 0.10
CA LYS A 309 9.34 16.52 1.00
C LYS A 309 9.34 15.56 2.19
N GLY A 310 9.66 14.29 1.97
CA GLY A 310 9.76 13.29 3.03
C GLY A 310 10.82 13.63 4.06
N GLU A 311 12.02 14.05 3.63
CA GLU A 311 13.08 14.49 4.54
C GLU A 311 12.71 15.81 5.24
N TYR A 312 12.16 16.78 4.52
CA TYR A 312 11.64 18.01 5.12
C TYR A 312 10.62 17.73 6.23
N PHE A 313 9.65 16.84 5.98
CA PHE A 313 8.64 16.46 6.96
C PHE A 313 9.27 15.83 8.21
N LYS A 314 10.20 14.89 8.03
CA LYS A 314 10.92 14.24 9.16
C LYS A 314 11.72 15.25 9.98
N GLU A 315 12.45 16.15 9.32
CA GLU A 315 13.23 17.19 10.01
C GLU A 315 12.35 18.11 10.87
N ARG A 316 11.14 18.45 10.36
CA ARG A 316 10.18 19.26 11.11
C ARG A 316 9.65 18.52 12.34
N LEU A 317 9.35 17.23 12.20
CA LEU A 317 8.89 16.38 13.30
C LEU A 317 9.97 16.20 14.38
N LEU A 318 11.20 15.93 13.98
CA LEU A 318 12.34 15.72 14.92
C LEU A 318 12.68 16.97 15.73
N LYS A 319 12.28 18.17 15.29
CA LYS A 319 12.43 19.42 16.06
C LYS A 319 11.37 19.60 17.16
N MET A 320 10.34 18.75 17.21
CA MET A 320 9.28 18.84 18.22
C MET A 320 9.74 18.15 19.52
N PRO A 321 9.70 18.80 20.68
CA PRO A 321 10.28 18.25 21.92
C PRO A 321 9.59 16.97 22.42
N ASN A 322 8.29 16.78 22.06
CA ASN A 322 7.51 15.63 22.48
C ASN A 322 7.54 14.47 21.46
N VAL A 323 8.33 14.59 20.40
CA VAL A 323 8.61 13.48 19.48
C VAL A 323 9.81 12.69 20.02
N GLU A 324 9.64 11.39 20.20
CA GLU A 324 10.68 10.48 20.68
C GLU A 324 11.58 10.03 19.53
N PHE A 325 10.95 9.55 18.44
CA PHE A 325 11.63 9.21 17.20
C PHE A 325 10.69 9.32 15.99
N VAL A 326 11.31 9.40 14.81
CA VAL A 326 10.62 9.36 13.51
C VAL A 326 11.27 8.28 12.66
N ARG A 327 10.48 7.43 12.01
CA ARG A 327 10.95 6.42 11.08
C ARG A 327 10.09 6.33 9.82
N GLY A 328 10.54 5.61 8.81
CA GLY A 328 9.85 5.47 7.53
C GLY A 328 10.70 5.94 6.36
N ARG A 329 10.11 5.94 5.15
CA ARG A 329 10.78 6.32 3.89
C ARG A 329 9.86 7.19 3.03
N GLY A 330 10.41 8.26 2.42
CA GLY A 330 9.64 9.21 1.63
C GLY A 330 8.45 9.77 2.42
N MET A 331 7.27 9.70 1.84
CA MET A 331 6.02 10.17 2.44
C MET A 331 5.23 9.05 3.17
N MET A 332 5.92 8.06 3.68
CA MET A 332 5.40 7.03 4.59
C MET A 332 6.15 7.16 5.92
N ILE A 333 5.55 7.86 6.89
CA ILE A 333 6.22 8.35 8.10
C ILE A 333 5.49 7.85 9.34
N GLY A 334 6.23 7.23 10.26
CA GLY A 334 5.77 6.83 11.59
C GLY A 334 6.45 7.66 12.66
N VAL A 335 5.69 8.12 13.65
CA VAL A 335 6.16 8.99 14.73
C VAL A 335 5.75 8.41 16.07
N LYS A 336 6.72 8.26 16.98
CA LYS A 336 6.45 7.98 18.38
C LYS A 336 6.37 9.30 19.15
N VAL A 337 5.21 9.53 19.76
CA VAL A 337 4.97 10.65 20.67
C VAL A 337 5.23 10.17 22.09
N LYS A 338 5.96 10.98 22.89
CA LYS A 338 6.26 10.69 24.29
C LYS A 338 4.99 10.74 25.12
N ASP A 339 4.84 9.80 26.04
CA ASP A 339 3.80 9.78 27.08
C ASP A 339 2.35 9.98 26.61
N LYS A 340 2.08 9.72 25.31
CA LYS A 340 0.74 9.81 24.72
C LYS A 340 0.39 8.55 23.92
N ASP A 341 -0.85 8.13 24.03
CA ASP A 341 -1.43 7.09 23.18
C ASP A 341 -1.67 7.61 21.77
N ALA A 342 -1.34 6.81 20.75
CA ALA A 342 -1.47 7.22 19.35
C ALA A 342 -2.92 7.47 18.91
N HIS A 343 -3.90 6.75 19.49
CA HIS A 343 -5.32 6.96 19.20
C HIS A 343 -5.85 8.23 19.87
N ASP A 344 -5.36 8.57 21.05
CA ASP A 344 -5.71 9.84 21.72
C ASP A 344 -5.20 11.03 20.90
N VAL A 345 -3.95 10.95 20.39
CA VAL A 345 -3.38 11.97 19.48
C VAL A 345 -4.19 12.05 18.18
N LEU A 346 -4.57 10.92 17.58
CA LEU A 346 -5.42 10.89 16.38
C LEU A 346 -6.74 11.62 16.62
N ASN A 347 -7.42 11.32 17.71
CA ASN A 347 -8.71 11.93 18.04
C ASN A 347 -8.58 13.45 18.32
N ALA A 348 -7.52 13.87 19.01
CA ALA A 348 -7.22 15.28 19.27
C ALA A 348 -6.93 16.04 17.96
N CYS A 349 -6.10 15.47 17.09
CA CYS A 349 -5.80 16.04 15.77
C CYS A 349 -7.05 16.19 14.90
N ALA A 350 -7.91 15.16 14.84
CA ALA A 350 -9.15 15.23 14.06
C ALA A 350 -10.08 16.34 14.55
N LYS A 351 -10.21 16.51 15.87
CA LYS A 351 -10.95 17.62 16.47
C LYS A 351 -10.34 18.98 16.10
N ALA A 352 -9.02 19.06 15.96
CA ALA A 352 -8.30 20.28 15.63
C ALA A 352 -8.19 20.56 14.12
N GLY A 353 -8.69 19.67 13.24
CA GLY A 353 -8.66 19.87 11.79
C GLY A 353 -7.47 19.21 11.07
N LEU A 354 -6.87 18.16 11.67
CA LEU A 354 -5.82 17.37 11.02
C LEU A 354 -6.20 15.89 11.06
N LEU A 355 -6.30 15.26 9.89
CA LEU A 355 -6.56 13.83 9.77
C LEU A 355 -5.23 13.07 9.67
N ILE A 356 -5.04 12.10 10.58
CA ILE A 356 -3.86 11.26 10.67
C ILE A 356 -4.28 9.80 10.87
N LEU A 357 -3.32 8.88 10.83
CA LEU A 357 -3.52 7.45 11.08
C LEU A 357 -2.72 6.99 12.29
N THR A 358 -2.97 5.77 12.72
CA THR A 358 -2.12 5.04 13.64
C THR A 358 -1.52 3.79 12.98
N ALA A 359 -0.38 3.33 13.49
CA ALA A 359 0.19 2.03 13.18
C ALA A 359 0.80 1.47 14.46
N LYS A 360 0.08 0.53 15.09
CA LYS A 360 0.36 0.10 16.46
C LYS A 360 0.36 1.30 17.43
N ASP A 361 1.46 1.54 18.12
CA ASP A 361 1.64 2.61 19.10
C ASP A 361 2.21 3.92 18.50
N LEU A 362 2.25 4.00 17.16
CA LEU A 362 2.75 5.17 16.43
C LEU A 362 1.62 5.94 15.76
N VAL A 363 1.80 7.25 15.68
CA VAL A 363 1.12 8.09 14.69
C VAL A 363 1.73 7.82 13.33
N ARG A 364 0.90 7.67 12.29
CA ARG A 364 1.33 7.44 10.92
C ARG A 364 0.81 8.52 9.99
N PHE A 365 1.70 9.04 9.16
CA PHE A 365 1.40 10.00 8.10
C PHE A 365 1.59 9.36 6.73
N LEU A 366 0.58 9.49 5.87
CA LEU A 366 0.55 9.05 4.48
C LEU A 366 -0.12 10.14 3.61
N PRO A 367 0.36 11.39 3.62
CA PRO A 367 -0.28 12.47 2.87
C PRO A 367 -0.23 12.19 1.36
N PRO A 368 -1.02 12.92 0.54
CA PRO A 368 -0.84 12.91 -0.91
C PRO A 368 0.60 13.23 -1.31
N LEU A 369 1.10 12.63 -2.39
CA LEU A 369 2.47 12.89 -2.85
C LEU A 369 2.63 14.31 -3.42
N THR A 370 1.52 14.92 -3.78
CA THR A 370 1.41 16.30 -4.28
C THR A 370 1.31 17.35 -3.18
N ILE A 371 1.28 16.94 -1.89
CA ILE A 371 1.23 17.89 -0.75
C ILE A 371 2.35 18.93 -0.86
N THR A 372 2.03 20.19 -0.57
CA THR A 372 3.02 21.28 -0.56
C THR A 372 3.72 21.41 0.79
N LYS A 373 4.84 22.14 0.83
CA LYS A 373 5.53 22.43 2.10
C LYS A 373 4.68 23.29 3.04
N GLU A 374 3.89 24.18 2.47
CA GLU A 374 2.96 25.06 3.19
C GLU A 374 1.85 24.22 3.87
N GLU A 375 1.27 23.24 3.16
CA GLU A 375 0.28 22.31 3.72
C GLU A 375 0.92 21.41 4.81
N ILE A 376 2.17 20.95 4.60
CA ILE A 376 2.92 20.21 5.62
C ILE A 376 3.10 21.06 6.88
N ASP A 377 3.55 22.30 6.74
CA ASP A 377 3.79 23.18 7.88
C ASP A 377 2.50 23.52 8.63
N ALA A 378 1.41 23.78 7.91
CA ALA A 378 0.10 24.05 8.51
C ALA A 378 -0.43 22.85 9.30
N GLY A 379 -0.39 21.64 8.71
CA GLY A 379 -0.81 20.43 9.41
C GLY A 379 0.11 20.08 10.61
N LEU A 380 1.42 20.27 10.47
CA LEU A 380 2.38 20.07 11.57
C LEU A 380 2.23 21.10 12.70
N ALA A 381 1.78 22.32 12.42
CA ALA A 381 1.45 23.28 13.47
C ALA A 381 0.28 22.78 14.32
N ILE A 382 -0.76 22.21 13.70
CA ILE A 382 -1.87 21.59 14.42
C ILE A 382 -1.35 20.39 15.24
N PHE A 383 -0.57 19.51 14.62
CA PHE A 383 -0.01 18.33 15.30
C PHE A 383 0.80 18.70 16.54
N ALA A 384 1.69 19.72 16.43
CA ALA A 384 2.53 20.18 17.52
C ALA A 384 1.74 20.63 18.75
N GLU A 385 0.57 21.26 18.56
CA GLU A 385 -0.30 21.65 19.66
C GLU A 385 -0.96 20.45 20.35
N GLN A 386 -1.29 19.38 19.60
CA GLN A 386 -1.97 18.21 20.16
C GLN A 386 -1.03 17.26 20.89
N ILE A 387 0.26 17.38 20.68
CA ILE A 387 1.28 16.54 21.34
C ILE A 387 2.00 17.24 22.52
N LYS A 388 1.59 18.47 22.87
CA LYS A 388 2.12 19.20 24.06
C LYS A 388 1.84 18.50 25.38
#